data_ac16f1f0ad8dc116fcb7694b7bd5853c
#
_entry.id   ac16f1f0ad8dc116fcb7694b7bd5853c
#
_cell.length_a   1.000
_cell.length_b   1.000
_cell.length_c   1.000
_cell.angle_alpha   90.00
_cell.angle_beta   90.00
_cell.angle_gamma   90.00
#
_symmetry.space_group_name_H-M   'P 1'
#
loop_
_entity.id
_entity.type
_entity.pdbx_description
1 polymer ?
#
loop_
_entity_poly.entity_id
_entity_poly.type
_entity_poly.pdbx_seq_one_letter_code
_entity_poly.pdbx_strand_id
1 'polypeptide(L)'
;LWETDDITDLSHATQKDVWIPTDPSNSYHLWAPEIHRINNKWYIYFAADDGNMDNHQIYVVENEAANPMEGTFVMKGRIQTDKDNNWAIHASTFEHDGQRYMIWCGWQKRRIDSETQCIYIATMKNPWTLSSDRILISKPEYEWECQWVNPDGSKTAYPIHVNEAPQYFESKNKDKACIFYSASGSWTPYYCVGLLTADAKANLLNPASWKKSPVPVLQQDPENNVYGPGGISFTPSPDGKEWYMLYHARQIPNDAPGASDSRSPRLQKIDWDKDGMPVLGTPQKEEEPMARPSG
;
A
#
# COMPACT_ATOMS: atom_id res chain seq x y z
N LEU A 1 -7.16 -11.14 -10.70
CA LEU A 1 -6.26 -11.88 -9.80
C LEU A 1 -5.29 -12.75 -10.58
N TRP A 2 -4.15 -13.00 -9.96
CA TRP A 2 -3.16 -13.96 -10.44
C TRP A 2 -2.95 -15.01 -9.35
N GLU A 3 -3.00 -16.27 -9.71
CA GLU A 3 -2.81 -17.42 -8.80
C GLU A 3 -1.61 -18.24 -9.26
N THR A 4 -0.70 -18.56 -8.38
CA THR A 4 0.50 -19.36 -8.66
C THR A 4 0.87 -20.20 -7.44
N ASP A 5 1.45 -21.37 -7.69
CA ASP A 5 2.07 -22.22 -6.65
C ASP A 5 3.50 -21.74 -6.29
N ASP A 6 4.05 -20.81 -7.06
CA ASP A 6 5.39 -20.27 -6.86
C ASP A 6 5.40 -18.76 -7.06
N ILE A 7 5.45 -18.03 -5.96
CA ILE A 7 5.47 -16.55 -5.97
C ILE A 7 6.75 -15.98 -6.61
N THR A 8 7.80 -16.78 -6.77
CA THR A 8 9.03 -16.36 -7.46
C THR A 8 8.91 -16.45 -8.98
N ASP A 9 7.84 -17.05 -9.50
CA ASP A 9 7.57 -17.17 -10.94
C ASP A 9 6.11 -16.84 -11.24
N LEU A 10 5.87 -15.60 -11.65
CA LEU A 10 4.55 -15.15 -12.08
C LEU A 10 4.24 -15.46 -13.55
N SER A 11 5.21 -15.92 -14.33
CA SER A 11 5.02 -16.20 -15.75
C SER A 11 4.05 -17.35 -16.02
N HIS A 12 3.92 -18.27 -15.05
CA HIS A 12 3.00 -19.41 -15.09
C HIS A 12 1.73 -19.20 -14.26
N ALA A 13 1.51 -18.01 -13.72
CA ALA A 13 0.33 -17.72 -12.92
C ALA A 13 -0.96 -17.78 -13.75
N THR A 14 -1.99 -18.39 -13.20
CA THR A 14 -3.34 -18.33 -13.76
C THR A 14 -3.92 -16.94 -13.53
N GLN A 15 -4.37 -16.29 -14.59
CA GLN A 15 -4.94 -14.95 -14.54
C GLN A 15 -6.46 -15.00 -14.72
N LYS A 16 -7.17 -14.18 -13.95
CA LYS A 16 -8.62 -14.03 -14.05
C LYS A 16 -9.06 -12.62 -13.73
N ASP A 17 -9.89 -12.04 -14.60
CA ASP A 17 -10.67 -10.86 -14.31
C ASP A 17 -11.83 -11.26 -13.38
N VAL A 18 -11.72 -10.90 -12.10
CA VAL A 18 -12.67 -11.35 -11.08
C VAL A 18 -13.82 -10.39 -10.86
N TRP A 19 -13.65 -9.14 -11.27
CA TRP A 19 -14.68 -8.11 -11.21
C TRP A 19 -14.44 -7.04 -12.29
N ILE A 20 -15.51 -6.62 -12.95
CA ILE A 20 -15.50 -5.57 -13.97
C ILE A 20 -16.54 -4.52 -13.55
N PRO A 21 -16.17 -3.22 -13.48
CA PRO A 21 -17.12 -2.18 -13.10
C PRO A 21 -18.20 -1.98 -14.15
N THR A 22 -19.42 -1.71 -13.68
CA THR A 22 -20.58 -1.43 -14.54
C THR A 22 -21.26 -0.10 -14.20
N ASP A 23 -20.90 0.51 -13.06
CA ASP A 23 -21.43 1.79 -12.60
C ASP A 23 -20.46 2.92 -12.98
N PRO A 24 -20.88 3.93 -13.79
CA PRO A 24 -20.04 5.04 -14.19
C PRO A 24 -19.41 5.83 -13.03
N SER A 25 -20.00 5.78 -11.84
CA SER A 25 -19.47 6.47 -10.66
C SER A 25 -18.17 5.88 -10.11
N ASN A 26 -17.80 4.67 -10.54
CA ASN A 26 -16.61 3.94 -10.06
C ASN A 26 -15.94 3.08 -11.15
N SER A 27 -16.07 3.49 -12.41
CA SER A 27 -15.57 2.71 -13.55
C SER A 27 -14.26 3.24 -14.14
N TYR A 28 -13.71 4.32 -13.59
CA TYR A 28 -12.52 4.95 -14.12
C TYR A 28 -11.36 4.89 -13.10
N HIS A 29 -10.14 4.90 -13.62
CA HIS A 29 -8.90 4.97 -12.87
C HIS A 29 -8.90 4.04 -11.64
N LEU A 30 -9.11 2.73 -11.89
CA LEU A 30 -9.06 1.72 -10.83
C LEU A 30 -7.62 1.55 -10.36
N TRP A 31 -7.35 1.97 -9.11
CA TRP A 31 -6.00 1.98 -8.53
C TRP A 31 -5.92 1.14 -7.26
N ALA A 32 -4.71 0.68 -6.97
CA ALA A 32 -4.27 0.11 -5.72
C ALA A 32 -5.21 -0.96 -5.15
N PRO A 33 -5.56 -2.02 -5.92
CA PRO A 33 -6.37 -3.09 -5.39
C PRO A 33 -5.58 -3.90 -4.35
N GLU A 34 -6.24 -4.21 -3.22
CA GLU A 34 -5.72 -5.11 -2.19
C GLU A 34 -6.74 -6.18 -1.86
N ILE A 35 -6.30 -7.44 -1.80
CA ILE A 35 -7.15 -8.57 -1.44
C ILE A 35 -6.91 -8.96 0.02
N HIS A 36 -8.00 -9.14 0.76
CA HIS A 36 -7.99 -9.56 2.17
C HIS A 36 -8.97 -10.70 2.40
N ARG A 37 -8.60 -11.65 3.26
CA ARG A 37 -9.51 -12.68 3.75
C ARG A 37 -9.98 -12.32 5.16
N ILE A 38 -11.29 -12.09 5.30
CA ILE A 38 -11.90 -11.67 6.55
C ILE A 38 -13.12 -12.56 6.82
N ASN A 39 -13.18 -13.23 7.97
CA ASN A 39 -14.29 -14.10 8.35
C ASN A 39 -14.64 -15.13 7.25
N ASN A 40 -13.63 -15.78 6.67
CA ASN A 40 -13.74 -16.78 5.60
C ASN A 40 -14.31 -16.27 4.27
N LYS A 41 -14.42 -14.95 4.06
CA LYS A 41 -14.76 -14.32 2.80
C LYS A 41 -13.60 -13.50 2.27
N TRP A 42 -13.59 -13.25 0.97
CA TRP A 42 -12.59 -12.44 0.30
C TRP A 42 -13.14 -11.04 0.02
N TYR A 43 -12.31 -10.05 0.25
CA TYR A 43 -12.60 -8.66 0.00
C TYR A 43 -11.49 -8.05 -0.84
N ILE A 44 -11.84 -7.33 -1.90
CA ILE A 44 -10.89 -6.50 -2.65
C ILE A 44 -11.27 -5.06 -2.41
N TYR A 45 -10.36 -4.32 -1.79
CA TYR A 45 -10.44 -2.87 -1.65
C TYR A 45 -9.71 -2.24 -2.82
N PHE A 46 -10.28 -1.21 -3.41
CA PHE A 46 -9.65 -0.49 -4.52
C PHE A 46 -10.15 0.96 -4.54
N ALA A 47 -9.38 1.82 -5.21
CA ALA A 47 -9.79 3.19 -5.48
C ALA A 47 -10.32 3.29 -6.91
N ALA A 48 -11.37 4.09 -7.09
CA ALA A 48 -11.91 4.42 -8.40
C ALA A 48 -12.59 5.79 -8.38
N ASP A 49 -12.88 6.34 -9.56
CA ASP A 49 -13.55 7.60 -9.74
C ASP A 49 -14.59 7.56 -10.89
N ASP A 50 -15.21 8.70 -11.16
CA ASP A 50 -16.24 8.92 -12.18
C ASP A 50 -15.70 9.49 -13.51
N GLY A 51 -14.38 9.41 -13.73
CA GLY A 51 -13.66 10.02 -14.84
C GLY A 51 -12.92 11.30 -14.44
N ASN A 52 -13.15 11.82 -13.24
CA ASN A 52 -12.39 12.90 -12.64
C ASN A 52 -11.55 12.38 -11.47
N MET A 53 -10.23 12.37 -11.64
CA MET A 53 -9.28 11.85 -10.65
C MET A 53 -9.38 12.53 -9.28
N ASP A 54 -9.88 13.76 -9.20
CA ASP A 54 -10.13 14.43 -7.92
C ASP A 54 -11.29 13.82 -7.13
N ASN A 55 -12.09 12.95 -7.73
CA ASN A 55 -13.22 12.28 -7.11
C ASN A 55 -12.93 10.85 -6.65
N HIS A 56 -11.66 10.43 -6.62
CA HIS A 56 -11.28 9.10 -6.14
C HIS A 56 -11.84 8.81 -4.75
N GLN A 57 -12.45 7.65 -4.62
CA GLN A 57 -12.99 7.09 -3.39
C GLN A 57 -12.60 5.61 -3.27
N ILE A 58 -12.66 5.07 -2.07
CA ILE A 58 -12.39 3.66 -1.80
C ILE A 58 -13.69 2.88 -1.95
N TYR A 59 -13.62 1.80 -2.70
CA TYR A 59 -14.71 0.82 -2.89
C TYR A 59 -14.26 -0.56 -2.43
N VAL A 60 -15.22 -1.44 -2.16
CA VAL A 60 -14.94 -2.82 -1.77
C VAL A 60 -15.93 -3.78 -2.41
N VAL A 61 -15.40 -4.88 -2.92
CA VAL A 61 -16.15 -6.04 -3.42
C VAL A 61 -15.90 -7.25 -2.54
N GLU A 62 -16.91 -8.11 -2.38
CA GLU A 62 -16.90 -9.31 -1.53
C GLU A 62 -17.11 -10.56 -2.37
N ASN A 63 -16.39 -11.64 -2.06
CA ASN A 63 -16.60 -12.98 -2.60
C ASN A 63 -16.66 -14.01 -1.46
N GLU A 64 -17.69 -14.86 -1.46
CA GLU A 64 -17.92 -15.88 -0.42
C GLU A 64 -17.29 -17.25 -0.76
N ALA A 65 -16.72 -17.42 -1.94
CA ALA A 65 -16.07 -18.65 -2.34
C ALA A 65 -14.83 -18.97 -1.48
N ALA A 66 -14.50 -20.24 -1.32
CA ALA A 66 -13.31 -20.66 -0.59
C ALA A 66 -12.02 -20.22 -1.31
N ASN A 67 -11.98 -20.33 -2.63
CA ASN A 67 -10.93 -19.82 -3.51
C ASN A 67 -11.40 -18.50 -4.17
N PRO A 68 -10.66 -17.39 -4.07
CA PRO A 68 -11.04 -16.12 -4.68
C PRO A 68 -11.03 -16.14 -6.20
N MET A 69 -10.39 -17.13 -6.83
CA MET A 69 -10.46 -17.38 -8.28
C MET A 69 -11.79 -18.00 -8.70
N GLU A 70 -12.60 -18.47 -7.76
CA GLU A 70 -13.95 -19.00 -7.97
C GLU A 70 -15.02 -18.03 -7.50
N GLY A 71 -16.28 -18.34 -7.80
CA GLY A 71 -17.42 -17.52 -7.39
C GLY A 71 -17.44 -16.15 -8.08
N THR A 72 -18.11 -15.20 -7.44
CA THR A 72 -18.33 -13.85 -7.97
C THR A 72 -18.05 -12.80 -6.91
N PHE A 73 -17.28 -11.78 -7.25
CA PHE A 73 -17.14 -10.60 -6.43
C PHE A 73 -18.34 -9.67 -6.63
N VAL A 74 -18.94 -9.25 -5.52
CA VAL A 74 -20.13 -8.41 -5.49
C VAL A 74 -19.80 -7.09 -4.80
N MET A 75 -20.18 -5.96 -5.41
CA MET A 75 -19.98 -4.63 -4.85
C MET A 75 -20.71 -4.49 -3.51
N LYS A 76 -19.98 -4.13 -2.45
CA LYS A 76 -20.54 -3.75 -1.15
C LYS A 76 -20.76 -2.25 -1.03
N GLY A 77 -20.10 -1.47 -1.88
CA GLY A 77 -20.25 -0.04 -1.99
C GLY A 77 -18.97 0.75 -1.72
N ARG A 78 -19.14 2.06 -1.66
CA ARG A 78 -18.10 3.01 -1.29
C ARG A 78 -17.92 3.02 0.22
N ILE A 79 -16.67 3.04 0.67
CA ILE A 79 -16.36 3.28 2.08
C ILE A 79 -16.36 4.79 2.33
N GLN A 80 -17.22 5.25 3.22
CA GLN A 80 -17.23 6.65 3.63
C GLN A 80 -16.09 6.93 4.60
N THR A 81 -15.01 7.52 4.10
CA THR A 81 -13.79 7.79 4.87
C THR A 81 -13.90 9.05 5.73
N ASP A 82 -14.74 10.00 5.33
CA ASP A 82 -15.11 11.21 6.10
C ASP A 82 -16.46 11.79 5.63
N LYS A 83 -16.96 12.77 6.37
CA LYS A 83 -18.25 13.43 6.08
C LYS A 83 -18.24 14.28 4.81
N ASP A 84 -17.08 14.74 4.39
CA ASP A 84 -16.91 15.67 3.27
C ASP A 84 -16.57 14.94 1.95
N ASN A 85 -16.46 13.60 1.98
CA ASN A 85 -16.06 12.75 0.85
C ASN A 85 -14.75 13.21 0.21
N ASN A 86 -13.75 13.56 1.04
CA ASN A 86 -12.44 13.89 0.55
C ASN A 86 -11.81 12.70 -0.18
N TRP A 87 -10.95 13.00 -1.11
CA TRP A 87 -10.20 12.04 -1.90
C TRP A 87 -9.50 10.99 -1.04
N ALA A 88 -9.61 9.71 -1.41
CA ALA A 88 -9.07 8.60 -0.67
C ALA A 88 -8.69 7.42 -1.58
N ILE A 89 -7.50 6.86 -1.38
CA ILE A 89 -6.95 5.71 -2.10
C ILE A 89 -6.15 4.79 -1.16
N HIS A 90 -5.63 3.68 -1.66
CA HIS A 90 -4.71 2.78 -0.95
C HIS A 90 -5.23 2.27 0.40
N ALA A 91 -6.46 1.74 0.42
CA ALA A 91 -7.00 1.14 1.64
C ALA A 91 -6.37 -0.22 1.93
N SER A 92 -5.91 -0.39 3.16
CA SER A 92 -5.51 -1.68 3.72
C SER A 92 -6.21 -1.91 5.05
N THR A 93 -6.51 -3.16 5.41
CA THR A 93 -7.16 -3.50 6.67
C THR A 93 -6.34 -4.50 7.48
N PHE A 94 -6.42 -4.37 8.80
CA PHE A 94 -5.74 -5.29 9.71
C PHE A 94 -6.56 -5.45 10.99
N GLU A 95 -6.23 -6.49 11.75
CA GLU A 95 -6.79 -6.73 13.07
C GLU A 95 -5.69 -6.56 14.13
N HIS A 96 -6.01 -5.86 15.19
CA HIS A 96 -5.12 -5.65 16.32
C HIS A 96 -5.95 -5.67 17.62
N ASP A 97 -5.58 -6.53 18.57
CA ASP A 97 -6.28 -6.74 19.85
C ASP A 97 -7.80 -6.97 19.69
N GLY A 98 -8.19 -7.75 18.69
CA GLY A 98 -9.59 -8.08 18.41
C GLY A 98 -10.41 -6.95 17.79
N GLN A 99 -9.80 -5.81 17.49
CA GLN A 99 -10.41 -4.70 16.77
C GLN A 99 -9.88 -4.64 15.33
N ARG A 100 -10.77 -4.50 14.36
CA ARG A 100 -10.40 -4.27 12.97
C ARG A 100 -10.23 -2.78 12.69
N TYR A 101 -9.16 -2.47 11.98
CA TYR A 101 -8.81 -1.13 11.53
C TYR A 101 -8.71 -1.08 10.02
N MET A 102 -8.94 0.10 9.45
CA MET A 102 -8.54 0.47 8.10
C MET A 102 -7.52 1.60 8.16
N ILE A 103 -6.49 1.49 7.34
CA ILE A 103 -5.52 2.55 7.06
C ILE A 103 -5.58 2.88 5.57
N TRP A 104 -5.40 4.14 5.23
CA TRP A 104 -5.48 4.59 3.83
C TRP A 104 -4.76 5.91 3.61
N CYS A 105 -4.57 6.25 2.34
CA CYS A 105 -4.09 7.56 1.92
C CYS A 105 -5.27 8.46 1.57
N GLY A 106 -5.21 9.72 1.97
CA GLY A 106 -6.27 10.69 1.66
C GLY A 106 -5.85 12.13 1.79
N TRP A 107 -6.68 13.02 1.26
CA TRP A 107 -6.51 14.46 1.45
C TRP A 107 -7.17 14.93 2.75
N GLN A 108 -6.57 15.96 3.35
CA GLN A 108 -7.18 16.62 4.52
C GLN A 108 -8.44 17.40 4.13
N LYS A 109 -8.43 18.00 2.94
CA LYS A 109 -9.54 18.71 2.32
C LYS A 109 -9.41 18.65 0.80
N ARG A 110 -10.43 19.07 0.08
CA ARG A 110 -10.38 19.15 -1.38
C ARG A 110 -9.17 19.96 -1.85
N ARG A 111 -8.51 19.49 -2.92
CA ARG A 111 -7.38 20.20 -3.57
C ARG A 111 -7.77 21.61 -3.97
N ILE A 112 -6.85 22.56 -3.73
CA ILE A 112 -6.96 23.96 -4.18
C ILE A 112 -5.76 24.29 -5.07
N ASP A 113 -4.57 24.47 -4.51
CA ASP A 113 -3.35 24.86 -5.22
C ASP A 113 -2.29 23.77 -5.23
N SER A 114 -2.25 22.99 -4.17
CA SER A 114 -1.36 21.85 -3.99
C SER A 114 -2.06 20.80 -3.16
N GLU A 115 -1.61 19.59 -3.27
CA GLU A 115 -2.13 18.51 -2.45
C GLU A 115 -1.05 17.93 -1.53
N THR A 116 -1.51 17.43 -0.42
CA THR A 116 -0.70 16.62 0.48
C THR A 116 -1.48 15.36 0.77
N GLN A 117 -0.90 14.23 0.38
CA GLN A 117 -1.45 12.91 0.65
C GLN A 117 -0.97 12.44 2.01
N CYS A 118 -1.91 12.11 2.88
CA CYS A 118 -1.68 11.80 4.28
C CYS A 118 -2.20 10.41 4.62
N ILE A 119 -1.62 9.76 5.64
CA ILE A 119 -2.11 8.46 6.15
C ILE A 119 -3.12 8.70 7.27
N TYR A 120 -4.26 8.05 7.12
CA TYR A 120 -5.34 8.01 8.09
C TYR A 120 -5.56 6.60 8.62
N ILE A 121 -6.12 6.52 9.82
CA ILE A 121 -6.57 5.29 10.47
C ILE A 121 -7.97 5.49 11.04
N ALA A 122 -8.79 4.44 10.99
CA ALA A 122 -10.08 4.37 11.67
C ALA A 122 -10.39 2.92 12.07
N THR A 123 -11.26 2.72 13.04
CA THR A 123 -11.82 1.41 13.35
C THR A 123 -12.94 1.05 12.37
N MET A 124 -13.16 -0.26 12.20
CA MET A 124 -14.22 -0.80 11.36
C MET A 124 -15.20 -1.65 12.19
N LYS A 125 -16.48 -1.56 11.90
CA LYS A 125 -17.51 -2.44 12.46
C LYS A 125 -17.80 -3.66 11.58
N ASN A 126 -17.49 -3.57 10.31
CA ASN A 126 -17.55 -4.64 9.31
C ASN A 126 -16.59 -4.28 8.15
N PRO A 127 -16.33 -5.20 7.20
CA PRO A 127 -15.34 -4.96 6.13
C PRO A 127 -15.60 -3.78 5.18
N TRP A 128 -16.75 -3.15 5.24
CA TRP A 128 -17.11 -2.02 4.35
C TRP A 128 -17.61 -0.78 5.08
N THR A 129 -17.51 -0.73 6.44
CA THR A 129 -18.03 0.41 7.21
C THR A 129 -17.09 0.76 8.35
N LEU A 130 -16.66 2.01 8.39
CA LEU A 130 -15.90 2.55 9.52
C LEU A 130 -16.81 2.74 10.74
N SER A 131 -16.24 2.61 11.95
CA SER A 131 -16.93 2.79 13.23
C SER A 131 -16.40 3.96 14.05
N SER A 132 -15.33 4.61 13.60
CA SER A 132 -14.80 5.84 14.16
C SER A 132 -14.60 6.90 13.08
N ASP A 133 -14.43 8.16 13.50
CA ASP A 133 -13.88 9.20 12.64
C ASP A 133 -12.47 8.83 12.20
N ARG A 134 -12.04 9.38 11.06
CA ARG A 134 -10.65 9.23 10.59
C ARG A 134 -9.69 10.02 11.47
N ILE A 135 -8.57 9.40 11.79
CA ILE A 135 -7.48 10.00 12.54
C ILE A 135 -6.26 10.14 11.63
N LEU A 136 -5.72 11.34 11.53
CA LEU A 136 -4.47 11.60 10.81
C LEU A 136 -3.29 11.09 11.64
N ILE A 137 -2.51 10.14 11.09
CA ILE A 137 -1.34 9.56 11.79
C ILE A 137 -0.01 9.85 11.09
N SER A 138 -0.03 10.24 9.81
CA SER A 138 1.17 10.70 9.10
C SER A 138 0.83 11.69 8.00
N LYS A 139 1.66 12.70 7.88
CA LYS A 139 1.73 13.61 6.73
C LYS A 139 3.19 13.78 6.31
N PRO A 140 3.50 14.11 5.06
CA PRO A 140 4.87 14.41 4.63
C PRO A 140 5.47 15.57 5.45
N GLU A 141 6.62 15.33 6.07
CA GLU A 141 7.30 16.28 6.97
C GLU A 141 8.79 16.39 6.64
N TYR A 142 9.41 15.29 6.24
CA TYR A 142 10.82 15.23 5.89
C TYR A 142 11.04 15.51 4.40
N GLU A 143 12.19 16.03 4.04
CA GLU A 143 12.55 16.32 2.66
C GLU A 143 12.41 15.08 1.76
N TRP A 144 12.80 13.92 2.25
CA TRP A 144 12.69 12.66 1.52
C TRP A 144 11.23 12.19 1.28
N GLU A 145 10.27 12.78 1.97
CA GLU A 145 8.83 12.52 1.73
C GLU A 145 8.22 13.48 0.70
N CYS A 146 8.95 14.51 0.30
CA CYS A 146 8.41 15.64 -0.46
C CYS A 146 9.01 15.75 -1.88
N GLN A 147 9.64 14.69 -2.38
CA GLN A 147 10.22 14.69 -3.73
C GLN A 147 9.14 14.41 -4.78
N TRP A 148 9.01 15.27 -5.79
CA TRP A 148 7.97 15.17 -6.81
C TRP A 148 8.44 15.56 -8.22
N VAL A 149 9.71 15.92 -8.35
CA VAL A 149 10.37 16.30 -9.62
C VAL A 149 11.35 15.20 -10.00
N ASN A 150 11.28 14.74 -11.25
CA ASN A 150 12.24 13.79 -11.79
C ASN A 150 13.63 14.41 -11.97
N PRO A 151 14.72 13.61 -12.05
CA PRO A 151 16.09 14.12 -12.29
C PRO A 151 16.24 14.93 -13.57
N ASP A 152 15.43 14.68 -14.61
CA ASP A 152 15.39 15.44 -15.86
C ASP A 152 14.62 16.77 -15.75
N GLY A 153 14.10 17.09 -14.56
CA GLY A 153 13.30 18.27 -14.30
C GLY A 153 11.83 18.13 -14.68
N SER A 154 11.40 17.01 -15.25
CA SER A 154 9.97 16.76 -15.50
C SER A 154 9.21 16.55 -14.19
N LYS A 155 7.94 16.93 -14.19
CA LYS A 155 7.08 16.89 -12.99
C LYS A 155 5.62 16.76 -13.39
N THR A 156 4.78 16.44 -12.41
CA THR A 156 3.34 16.58 -12.57
C THR A 156 2.90 18.05 -12.53
N ALA A 157 1.64 18.33 -12.79
CA ALA A 157 1.12 19.70 -12.89
C ALA A 157 1.28 20.53 -11.59
N TYR A 158 1.30 19.87 -10.43
CA TYR A 158 1.35 20.51 -9.10
C TYR A 158 2.46 19.93 -8.22
N PRO A 159 2.97 20.71 -7.24
CA PRO A 159 3.69 20.13 -6.12
C PRO A 159 2.80 19.13 -5.38
N ILE A 160 3.27 17.90 -5.27
CA ILE A 160 2.57 16.82 -4.57
C ILE A 160 3.50 16.23 -3.53
N HIS A 161 3.12 16.34 -2.26
CA HIS A 161 3.82 15.70 -1.15
C HIS A 161 3.04 14.46 -0.74
N VAL A 162 3.71 13.32 -0.64
CA VAL A 162 3.05 12.02 -0.59
C VAL A 162 3.47 11.18 0.60
N ASN A 163 2.48 10.76 1.39
CA ASN A 163 2.51 9.53 2.17
C ASN A 163 1.35 8.66 1.69
N GLU A 164 1.61 7.48 1.16
CA GLU A 164 0.59 6.60 0.57
C GLU A 164 0.88 5.10 0.79
N ALA A 165 0.02 4.23 0.28
CA ALA A 165 0.16 2.78 0.31
C ALA A 165 0.55 2.22 1.70
N PRO A 166 -0.19 2.56 2.77
CA PRO A 166 0.15 2.10 4.11
C PRO A 166 -0.10 0.60 4.26
N GLN A 167 0.83 -0.09 4.93
CA GLN A 167 0.75 -1.52 5.24
C GLN A 167 1.05 -1.75 6.71
N TYR A 168 0.14 -2.43 7.40
CA TYR A 168 0.35 -2.84 8.79
C TYR A 168 1.23 -4.09 8.86
N PHE A 169 2.12 -4.10 9.83
CA PHE A 169 2.93 -5.26 10.20
C PHE A 169 3.26 -5.22 11.69
N GLU A 170 3.63 -6.35 12.27
CA GLU A 170 4.01 -6.42 13.68
C GLU A 170 5.51 -6.72 13.82
N SER A 171 6.11 -6.25 14.93
CA SER A 171 7.41 -6.76 15.34
C SER A 171 7.36 -8.27 15.59
N LYS A 172 8.49 -8.95 15.49
CA LYS A 172 8.60 -10.40 15.72
C LYS A 172 8.06 -10.81 17.09
N ASN A 173 8.27 -9.96 18.09
CA ASN A 173 7.84 -10.18 19.47
C ASN A 173 6.39 -9.71 19.71
N LYS A 174 5.74 -9.11 18.73
CA LYS A 174 4.39 -8.53 18.80
C LYS A 174 4.24 -7.44 19.87
N ASP A 175 5.33 -6.78 20.23
CA ASP A 175 5.34 -5.66 21.18
C ASP A 175 5.26 -4.29 20.50
N LYS A 176 5.40 -4.25 19.16
CA LYS A 176 5.25 -3.05 18.33
C LYS A 176 4.27 -3.27 17.20
N ALA A 177 3.41 -2.29 17.01
CA ALA A 177 2.62 -2.07 15.80
C ALA A 177 3.45 -1.22 14.83
N CYS A 178 3.55 -1.65 13.58
CA CYS A 178 4.29 -0.98 12.52
C CYS A 178 3.34 -0.63 11.38
N ILE A 179 3.45 0.58 10.82
CA ILE A 179 2.83 0.93 9.55
C ILE A 179 3.96 1.39 8.63
N PHE A 180 4.20 0.59 7.60
CA PHE A 180 5.06 0.97 6.49
C PHE A 180 4.21 1.77 5.50
N TYR A 181 4.76 2.82 4.93
CA TYR A 181 4.07 3.64 3.94
C TYR A 181 5.05 4.11 2.88
N SER A 182 4.56 4.36 1.69
CA SER A 182 5.37 4.93 0.62
C SER A 182 5.34 6.44 0.64
N ALA A 183 6.44 7.08 0.25
CA ALA A 183 6.59 8.53 0.27
C ALA A 183 7.25 9.05 -1.00
N SER A 184 7.04 10.33 -1.29
CA SER A 184 7.43 11.00 -2.52
C SER A 184 6.61 10.57 -3.74
N GLY A 185 6.83 11.18 -4.89
CA GLY A 185 6.09 10.85 -6.11
C GLY A 185 6.47 9.49 -6.67
N SER A 186 5.50 8.60 -6.90
CA SER A 186 5.72 7.26 -7.45
C SER A 186 6.31 7.25 -8.86
N TRP A 187 6.25 8.36 -9.57
CA TRP A 187 6.85 8.59 -10.90
C TRP A 187 8.32 9.02 -10.83
N THR A 188 8.85 9.25 -9.63
CA THR A 188 10.25 9.67 -9.41
C THR A 188 11.11 8.50 -8.90
N PRO A 189 12.44 8.57 -9.05
CA PRO A 189 13.34 7.60 -8.44
C PRO A 189 13.39 7.70 -6.91
N TYR A 190 12.85 8.79 -6.35
CA TYR A 190 12.86 9.11 -4.92
C TYR A 190 11.72 8.47 -4.14
N TYR A 191 10.77 7.81 -4.83
CA TYR A 191 9.76 7.01 -4.16
C TYR A 191 10.43 6.01 -3.23
N CYS A 192 9.99 5.92 -2.00
CA CYS A 192 10.68 5.18 -0.94
C CYS A 192 9.68 4.74 0.12
N VAL A 193 10.14 3.98 1.11
CA VAL A 193 9.29 3.47 2.19
C VAL A 193 9.70 4.11 3.51
N GLY A 194 8.73 4.70 4.20
CA GLY A 194 8.83 5.17 5.58
C GLY A 194 8.22 4.18 6.57
N LEU A 195 8.41 4.45 7.86
CA LEU A 195 7.94 3.60 8.95
C LEU A 195 7.37 4.45 10.09
N LEU A 196 6.16 4.11 10.50
CA LEU A 196 5.57 4.51 11.77
C LEU A 196 5.59 3.33 12.74
N THR A 197 5.93 3.59 13.99
CA THR A 197 5.90 2.57 15.05
C THR A 197 5.11 3.06 16.24
N ALA A 198 4.35 2.15 16.86
CA ALA A 198 3.68 2.38 18.12
C ALA A 198 3.92 1.19 19.06
N ASP A 199 3.77 1.40 20.36
CA ASP A 199 3.67 0.28 21.29
C ASP A 199 2.41 -0.53 20.97
N ALA A 200 2.49 -1.85 20.94
CA ALA A 200 1.35 -2.69 20.58
C ALA A 200 0.15 -2.51 21.54
N LYS A 201 0.40 -2.08 22.79
CA LYS A 201 -0.65 -1.81 23.77
C LYS A 201 -1.14 -0.36 23.76
N ALA A 202 -0.60 0.48 22.90
CA ALA A 202 -1.03 1.86 22.80
C ALA A 202 -2.38 1.98 22.08
N ASN A 203 -3.08 3.08 22.33
CA ASN A 203 -4.26 3.42 21.53
C ASN A 203 -3.82 3.86 20.12
N LEU A 204 -4.05 3.00 19.11
CA LEU A 204 -3.66 3.25 17.72
C LEU A 204 -4.43 4.42 17.07
N LEU A 205 -5.58 4.82 17.63
CA LEU A 205 -6.31 6.02 17.20
C LEU A 205 -5.75 7.33 17.81
N ASN A 206 -4.74 7.25 18.69
CA ASN A 206 -4.07 8.43 19.21
C ASN A 206 -2.85 8.74 18.31
N PRO A 207 -2.82 9.88 17.60
CA PRO A 207 -1.67 10.24 16.77
C PRO A 207 -0.34 10.27 17.53
N ALA A 208 -0.36 10.63 18.81
CA ALA A 208 0.83 10.69 19.66
C ALA A 208 1.43 9.31 19.99
N SER A 209 0.69 8.22 19.74
CA SER A 209 1.21 6.85 19.89
C SER A 209 2.20 6.49 18.78
N TRP A 210 2.10 7.14 17.64
CA TRP A 210 2.91 6.83 16.46
C TRP A 210 4.19 7.65 16.43
N LYS A 211 5.31 6.98 16.23
CA LYS A 211 6.63 7.58 16.03
C LYS A 211 7.07 7.33 14.59
N LYS A 212 7.34 8.41 13.87
CA LYS A 212 7.84 8.34 12.50
C LYS A 212 9.36 8.17 12.49
N SER A 213 9.87 7.26 11.63
CA SER A 213 11.30 7.17 11.34
C SER A 213 11.77 8.47 10.66
N PRO A 214 12.89 9.05 11.10
CA PRO A 214 13.44 10.26 10.47
C PRO A 214 14.11 9.99 9.12
N VAL A 215 14.31 8.73 8.76
CA VAL A 215 14.92 8.28 7.50
C VAL A 215 14.06 7.20 6.86
N PRO A 216 14.09 7.05 5.52
CA PRO A 216 13.41 5.96 4.85
C PRO A 216 14.02 4.61 5.26
N VAL A 217 13.18 3.57 5.28
CA VAL A 217 13.59 2.18 5.61
C VAL A 217 13.81 1.33 4.36
N LEU A 218 13.41 1.84 3.19
CA LEU A 218 13.72 1.30 1.87
C LEU A 218 13.77 2.46 0.89
N GLN A 219 14.82 2.57 0.09
CA GLN A 219 14.99 3.65 -0.89
C GLN A 219 15.76 3.12 -2.11
N GLN A 220 15.88 3.95 -3.14
CA GLN A 220 16.61 3.59 -4.35
C GLN A 220 18.03 3.09 -4.05
N ASP A 221 18.49 2.18 -4.89
CA ASP A 221 19.87 1.71 -4.95
C ASP A 221 20.38 1.79 -6.40
N PRO A 222 21.00 2.93 -6.79
CA PRO A 222 21.52 3.12 -8.13
C PRO A 222 22.61 2.12 -8.53
N GLU A 223 23.37 1.58 -7.57
CA GLU A 223 24.42 0.58 -7.83
C GLU A 223 23.81 -0.74 -8.32
N ASN A 224 22.61 -1.07 -7.84
CA ASN A 224 21.83 -2.22 -8.27
C ASN A 224 20.81 -1.89 -9.37
N ASN A 225 20.80 -0.67 -9.93
CA ASN A 225 19.77 -0.19 -10.87
C ASN A 225 18.35 -0.35 -10.33
N VAL A 226 18.14 0.04 -9.07
CA VAL A 226 16.82 0.02 -8.44
C VAL A 226 16.39 1.43 -8.09
N TYR A 227 15.29 1.88 -8.65
CA TYR A 227 14.79 3.22 -8.48
C TYR A 227 13.31 3.23 -8.08
N GLY A 228 12.97 4.13 -7.17
CA GLY A 228 11.60 4.32 -6.71
C GLY A 228 10.95 3.07 -6.11
N PRO A 229 11.60 2.33 -5.17
CA PRO A 229 10.98 1.19 -4.53
C PRO A 229 9.85 1.64 -3.58
N GLY A 230 8.68 0.98 -3.67
CA GLY A 230 7.56 1.27 -2.80
C GLY A 230 6.32 0.44 -3.13
N GLY A 231 5.16 0.83 -2.57
CA GLY A 231 3.93 0.07 -2.72
C GLY A 231 4.07 -1.33 -2.14
N ILE A 232 4.59 -1.44 -0.92
CA ILE A 232 4.93 -2.73 -0.33
C ILE A 232 3.71 -3.46 0.23
N SER A 233 3.79 -4.78 0.28
CA SER A 233 2.92 -5.66 1.06
C SER A 233 3.73 -6.81 1.63
N PHE A 234 3.20 -7.48 2.65
CA PHE A 234 3.89 -8.56 3.34
C PHE A 234 3.16 -9.88 3.18
N THR A 235 3.91 -10.96 3.00
CA THR A 235 3.38 -12.31 2.95
C THR A 235 4.30 -13.30 3.68
N PRO A 236 3.76 -14.25 4.46
CA PRO A 236 4.57 -15.32 5.01
C PRO A 236 4.90 -16.37 3.94
N SER A 237 5.97 -17.14 4.19
CA SER A 237 6.19 -18.40 3.46
C SER A 237 5.07 -19.41 3.75
N PRO A 238 4.86 -20.44 2.89
CA PRO A 238 3.83 -21.45 3.11
C PRO A 238 3.89 -22.13 4.49
N ASP A 239 5.08 -22.34 5.04
CA ASP A 239 5.27 -22.92 6.38
C ASP A 239 5.28 -21.89 7.52
N GLY A 240 5.11 -20.60 7.20
CA GLY A 240 5.04 -19.50 8.16
C GLY A 240 6.35 -19.13 8.87
N LYS A 241 7.49 -19.68 8.44
CA LYS A 241 8.78 -19.43 9.12
C LYS A 241 9.52 -18.21 8.61
N GLU A 242 9.24 -17.82 7.37
CA GLU A 242 9.88 -16.71 6.69
C GLU A 242 8.83 -15.66 6.33
N TRP A 243 9.28 -14.42 6.20
CA TRP A 243 8.44 -13.32 5.72
C TRP A 243 9.08 -12.66 4.52
N TYR A 244 8.25 -12.27 3.60
CA TYR A 244 8.63 -11.62 2.36
C TYR A 244 7.86 -10.32 2.20
N MET A 245 8.49 -9.32 1.59
CA MET A 245 7.82 -8.15 1.05
C MET A 245 7.70 -8.28 -0.46
N LEU A 246 6.52 -7.92 -0.99
CA LEU A 246 6.33 -7.60 -2.38
C LEU A 246 6.34 -6.08 -2.51
N TYR A 247 7.00 -5.57 -3.53
CA TYR A 247 7.07 -4.15 -3.81
C TYR A 247 7.26 -3.93 -5.31
N HIS A 248 7.14 -2.73 -5.79
CA HIS A 248 7.53 -2.39 -7.15
C HIS A 248 8.73 -1.46 -7.17
N ALA A 249 9.50 -1.52 -8.25
CA ALA A 249 10.59 -0.58 -8.53
C ALA A 249 10.85 -0.52 -10.04
N ARG A 250 11.67 0.46 -10.47
CA ARG A 250 12.16 0.60 -11.85
C ARG A 250 13.63 0.20 -11.93
N GLN A 251 14.09 -0.12 -13.13
CA GLN A 251 15.52 -0.26 -13.45
C GLN A 251 16.15 1.06 -13.92
N ILE A 252 15.36 2.09 -14.17
CA ILE A 252 15.76 3.40 -14.65
C ILE A 252 15.22 4.49 -13.70
N PRO A 253 15.90 5.64 -13.60
CA PRO A 253 15.47 6.71 -12.68
C PRO A 253 14.04 7.22 -12.92
N ASN A 254 13.62 7.32 -14.16
CA ASN A 254 12.28 7.73 -14.57
C ASN A 254 11.98 7.27 -15.99
N ASP A 255 10.70 7.03 -16.26
CA ASP A 255 10.25 6.71 -17.60
C ASP A 255 10.42 7.93 -18.55
N ALA A 256 10.72 7.68 -19.82
CA ALA A 256 10.74 8.72 -20.80
C ALA A 256 9.33 9.33 -20.98
N PRO A 257 9.21 10.63 -21.30
CA PRO A 257 7.92 11.25 -21.54
C PRO A 257 7.07 10.47 -22.55
N GLY A 258 5.86 10.08 -22.16
CA GLY A 258 4.93 9.29 -22.97
C GLY A 258 5.25 7.79 -23.08
N ALA A 259 6.28 7.31 -22.40
CA ALA A 259 6.54 5.87 -22.28
C ALA A 259 5.54 5.20 -21.34
N SER A 260 5.41 3.87 -21.45
CA SER A 260 4.69 3.06 -20.50
C SER A 260 5.41 3.06 -19.15
N ASP A 261 4.66 2.91 -18.07
CA ASP A 261 5.20 2.74 -16.70
C ASP A 261 6.08 1.47 -16.65
N SER A 262 7.36 1.64 -16.31
CA SER A 262 8.34 0.55 -16.26
C SER A 262 8.47 -0.09 -14.86
N ARG A 263 7.57 0.22 -13.92
CA ARG A 263 7.56 -0.44 -12.62
C ARG A 263 7.33 -1.95 -12.78
N SER A 264 8.18 -2.74 -12.15
CA SER A 264 8.04 -4.20 -12.10
C SER A 264 7.81 -4.67 -10.66
N PRO A 265 7.01 -5.74 -10.47
CA PRO A 265 6.85 -6.36 -9.16
C PRO A 265 8.15 -7.06 -8.74
N ARG A 266 8.48 -6.96 -7.47
CA ARG A 266 9.66 -7.58 -6.88
C ARG A 266 9.30 -8.27 -5.58
N LEU A 267 9.99 -9.36 -5.30
CA LEU A 267 9.89 -10.12 -4.05
C LEU A 267 11.22 -10.04 -3.34
N GLN A 268 11.19 -9.82 -2.02
CA GLN A 268 12.41 -9.83 -1.19
C GLN A 268 12.09 -10.37 0.19
N LYS A 269 12.96 -11.27 0.70
CA LYS A 269 12.88 -11.74 2.08
C LYS A 269 13.20 -10.59 3.03
N ILE A 270 12.45 -10.51 4.13
CA ILE A 270 12.74 -9.58 5.23
C ILE A 270 13.44 -10.31 6.37
N ASP A 271 14.27 -9.56 7.09
CA ASP A 271 14.94 -10.02 8.29
C ASP A 271 14.39 -9.33 9.54
N TRP A 272 14.94 -9.67 10.68
CA TRP A 272 14.61 -9.10 11.98
C TRP A 272 15.88 -8.60 12.65
N ASP A 273 15.82 -7.40 13.19
CA ASP A 273 16.93 -6.90 14.00
C ASP A 273 16.94 -7.54 15.41
N LYS A 274 17.93 -7.17 16.22
CA LYS A 274 18.09 -7.68 17.60
C LYS A 274 16.89 -7.38 18.52
N ASP A 275 16.12 -6.35 18.20
CA ASP A 275 14.95 -5.91 18.97
C ASP A 275 13.65 -6.49 18.40
N GLY A 276 13.74 -7.33 17.35
CA GLY A 276 12.61 -7.96 16.68
C GLY A 276 11.88 -7.04 15.72
N MET A 277 12.48 -5.92 15.32
CA MET A 277 11.89 -5.05 14.29
C MET A 277 12.15 -5.59 12.89
N PRO A 278 11.19 -5.47 11.97
CA PRO A 278 11.39 -5.92 10.59
C PRO A 278 12.43 -5.05 9.87
N VAL A 279 13.35 -5.71 9.18
CA VAL A 279 14.41 -5.10 8.38
C VAL A 279 14.18 -5.42 6.93
N LEU A 280 13.87 -4.40 6.13
CA LEU A 280 13.58 -4.56 4.70
C LEU A 280 14.85 -4.80 3.87
N GLY A 281 16.01 -4.38 4.37
CA GLY A 281 17.29 -4.49 3.67
C GLY A 281 17.46 -3.47 2.53
N THR A 282 18.45 -3.74 1.69
CA THR A 282 18.71 -2.97 0.46
C THR A 282 17.89 -3.59 -0.69
N PRO A 283 17.22 -2.80 -1.53
CA PRO A 283 16.44 -3.37 -2.62
C PRO A 283 17.35 -4.11 -3.60
N GLN A 284 16.97 -5.33 -3.94
CA GLN A 284 17.74 -6.19 -4.82
C GLN A 284 17.48 -5.83 -6.28
N LYS A 285 18.51 -6.01 -7.12
CA LYS A 285 18.34 -5.84 -8.58
C LYS A 285 17.39 -6.89 -9.14
N GLU A 286 16.77 -6.56 -10.26
CA GLU A 286 15.93 -7.47 -11.01
C GLU A 286 16.72 -8.72 -11.45
N GLU A 287 16.04 -9.84 -11.52
CA GLU A 287 16.64 -11.14 -11.87
C GLU A 287 17.70 -11.67 -10.87
N GLU A 288 17.82 -11.08 -9.69
CA GLU A 288 18.65 -11.69 -8.65
C GLU A 288 18.05 -13.05 -8.26
N PRO A 289 18.83 -14.14 -8.36
CA PRO A 289 18.32 -15.46 -8.01
C PRO A 289 17.84 -15.51 -6.56
N MET A 290 16.62 -15.96 -6.37
CA MET A 290 16.03 -16.14 -5.05
C MET A 290 15.69 -17.60 -4.82
N ALA A 291 15.99 -18.09 -3.61
CA ALA A 291 15.48 -19.40 -3.21
C ALA A 291 13.95 -19.34 -3.06
N ARG A 292 13.26 -20.40 -3.50
CA ARG A 292 11.83 -20.52 -3.26
C ARG A 292 11.53 -20.43 -1.77
N PRO A 293 10.50 -19.65 -1.36
CA PRO A 293 10.08 -19.59 0.04
C PRO A 293 9.85 -20.97 0.65
N SER A 294 10.16 -21.11 1.93
CA SER A 294 10.09 -22.41 2.63
C SER A 294 8.65 -22.94 2.75
N GLY A 295 8.44 -24.24 2.58
CA GLY A 295 7.15 -24.95 2.75
C GLY A 295 6.57 -25.61 1.52
#